data_27ef04e7af61bfad80a224126d4d99f5
#
_entry.id   27ef04e7af61bfad80a224126d4d99f5
#
_cell.length_a   1.000
_cell.length_b   1.000
_cell.length_c   1.000
_cell.angle_alpha   90.00
_cell.angle_beta   90.00
_cell.angle_gamma   90.00
#
_symmetry.space_group_name_H-M   'P 1'
#
loop_
_entity.id
_entity.type
_entity.pdbx_description
1 polymer ?
#
loop_
_entity_poly.entity_id
_entity_poly.type
_entity_poly.pdbx_seq_one_letter_code
_entity_poly.pdbx_strand_id
1 'polypeptide(L)'
;MKTKMEKFAILSLSWMLISTYSVSTALPAMKEYYIEYSGSQVEFLVSAAALGITFTILFNTVIAKYLRERQMVAGGLLLLSVSGIVPVFTDIYLVILGSRFLLGIGIGLVNVKAISMISERYSGREQETLLGFRSSFEMLGNAVLTLIAGQLLAFGWQKAFSVYALGFLVLALYLLFVPEKEGKVSDTVAAGVLNGKFERKNAETAIFYTICGFLLVVANAACSLRIPVLVEERGFGTASTASIVLSILMIVGILAGFLYGNLLKICRKKIFFFCLAGYCAGMVLMAAAGSFLLFMAGVVITGFAHTTGITCVFNGAAADEPGELLSVVNSIVLVGCNLGSACAPFLIGGIELVWPVSFAAFPVIGIVLLLIGWMRGRD
;
A
#
# COMPACT_ATOMS: atom_id res chain seq x y z
N MET A 1 23.13 23.72 0.62
CA MET A 1 23.07 22.54 1.50
C MET A 1 21.71 22.37 2.18
N LYS A 2 21.13 23.43 2.83
CA LYS A 2 19.81 23.36 3.47
C LYS A 2 18.70 22.87 2.55
N THR A 3 18.61 23.38 1.33
CA THR A 3 17.58 22.98 0.35
C THR A 3 17.64 21.50 -0.06
N LYS A 4 18.83 20.88 -0.12
CA LYS A 4 18.97 19.45 -0.42
C LYS A 4 18.50 18.58 0.74
N MET A 5 18.81 19.00 1.97
CA MET A 5 18.37 18.29 3.19
C MET A 5 16.87 18.43 3.40
N GLU A 6 16.28 19.57 3.06
CA GLU A 6 14.82 19.75 3.09
C GLU A 6 14.11 18.79 2.12
N LYS A 7 14.58 18.70 0.87
CA LYS A 7 14.04 17.74 -0.11
C LYS A 7 14.15 16.30 0.37
N PHE A 8 15.32 15.92 0.91
CA PHE A 8 15.52 14.59 1.46
C PHE A 8 14.59 14.31 2.64
N ALA A 9 14.41 15.27 3.56
CA ALA A 9 13.51 15.13 4.70
C ALA A 9 12.03 15.00 4.26
N ILE A 10 11.60 15.76 3.26
CA ILE A 10 10.25 15.62 2.68
C ILE A 10 10.08 14.23 2.01
N LEU A 11 11.05 13.80 1.23
CA LEU A 11 11.01 12.48 0.59
C LEU A 11 11.06 11.33 1.60
N SER A 12 11.78 11.50 2.72
CA SER A 12 11.86 10.48 3.77
C SER A 12 10.51 10.19 4.45
N LEU A 13 9.56 11.13 4.43
CA LEU A 13 8.18 10.89 4.89
C LEU A 13 7.57 9.68 4.17
N SER A 14 7.90 9.51 2.89
CA SER A 14 7.35 8.44 2.04
C SER A 14 7.81 7.05 2.46
N TRP A 15 8.90 6.90 3.19
CA TRP A 15 9.39 5.60 3.67
C TRP A 15 8.38 4.88 4.56
N MET A 16 7.54 5.63 5.28
CA MET A 16 6.60 5.07 6.24
C MET A 16 5.18 4.86 5.66
N LEU A 17 4.89 5.37 4.44
CA LEU A 17 3.51 5.47 3.94
C LEU A 17 2.90 4.12 3.52
N ILE A 18 3.72 3.16 3.08
CA ILE A 18 3.26 1.81 2.65
C ILE A 18 3.69 0.73 3.67
N SER A 19 4.07 1.12 4.89
CA SER A 19 4.62 0.20 5.90
C SER A 19 3.59 -0.77 6.51
N THR A 20 2.32 -0.71 6.11
CA THR A 20 1.24 -1.54 6.66
C THR A 20 1.58 -3.04 6.64
N TYR A 21 2.12 -3.54 5.53
CA TYR A 21 2.45 -4.96 5.35
C TYR A 21 3.93 -5.30 5.62
N SER A 22 4.77 -4.35 6.06
CA SER A 22 6.18 -4.62 6.32
C SER A 22 6.46 -5.73 7.34
N VAL A 23 5.50 -5.97 8.23
CA VAL A 23 5.58 -7.02 9.28
C VAL A 23 4.84 -8.30 8.90
N SER A 24 4.37 -8.45 7.66
CA SER A 24 3.63 -9.65 7.22
C SER A 24 4.46 -10.93 7.30
N THR A 25 5.78 -10.83 7.27
CA THR A 25 6.70 -11.95 7.48
C THR A 25 6.59 -12.56 8.88
N ALA A 26 6.01 -11.87 9.86
CA ALA A 26 5.75 -12.38 11.20
C ALA A 26 4.48 -13.25 11.27
N LEU A 27 3.63 -13.27 10.23
CA LEU A 27 2.33 -13.94 10.26
C LEU A 27 2.39 -15.43 10.57
N PRO A 28 3.32 -16.25 10.05
CA PRO A 28 3.40 -17.66 10.44
C PRO A 28 3.56 -17.82 11.96
N ALA A 29 4.54 -17.15 12.55
CA ALA A 29 4.79 -17.20 14.00
C ALA A 29 3.64 -16.58 14.83
N MET A 30 2.97 -15.53 14.31
CA MET A 30 1.79 -14.96 14.95
C MET A 30 0.61 -15.94 14.93
N LYS A 31 0.40 -16.71 13.85
CA LYS A 31 -0.66 -17.73 13.77
C LYS A 31 -0.41 -18.88 14.76
N GLU A 32 0.83 -19.28 14.94
CA GLU A 32 1.21 -20.27 15.93
C GLU A 32 0.97 -19.76 17.37
N TYR A 33 1.20 -18.45 17.61
CA TYR A 33 0.99 -17.86 18.94
C TYR A 33 -0.50 -17.65 19.25
N TYR A 34 -1.29 -17.16 18.30
CA TYR A 34 -2.72 -16.84 18.46
C TYR A 34 -3.62 -17.99 18.01
N ILE A 35 -3.41 -19.21 18.53
CA ILE A 35 -4.17 -20.43 18.17
C ILE A 35 -5.67 -20.28 18.42
N GLU A 36 -6.08 -19.46 19.40
CA GLU A 36 -7.49 -19.24 19.75
C GLU A 36 -8.23 -18.37 18.72
N TYR A 37 -7.50 -17.68 17.82
CA TYR A 37 -8.06 -16.81 16.81
C TYR A 37 -8.00 -17.47 15.43
N SER A 38 -9.00 -17.16 14.58
CA SER A 38 -8.95 -17.63 13.20
C SER A 38 -7.76 -17.02 12.43
N GLY A 39 -7.26 -17.73 11.40
CA GLY A 39 -6.18 -17.22 10.57
C GLY A 39 -6.48 -15.82 9.99
N SER A 40 -7.72 -15.59 9.56
CA SER A 40 -8.14 -14.26 9.05
C SER A 40 -8.11 -13.17 10.12
N GLN A 41 -8.43 -13.50 11.37
CA GLN A 41 -8.33 -12.54 12.48
C GLN A 41 -6.87 -12.17 12.75
N VAL A 42 -5.95 -13.13 12.76
CA VAL A 42 -4.53 -12.85 12.94
C VAL A 42 -3.98 -12.01 11.78
N GLU A 43 -4.35 -12.32 10.55
CA GLU A 43 -3.98 -11.52 9.37
C GLU A 43 -4.56 -10.11 9.40
N PHE A 44 -5.76 -9.96 9.99
CA PHE A 44 -6.38 -8.66 10.16
C PHE A 44 -5.57 -7.74 11.08
N LEU A 45 -4.79 -8.26 12.04
CA LEU A 45 -3.85 -7.44 12.82
C LEU A 45 -2.86 -6.68 11.91
N VAL A 46 -2.45 -7.27 10.78
CA VAL A 46 -1.56 -6.59 9.84
C VAL A 46 -2.32 -5.59 8.98
N SER A 47 -3.49 -5.95 8.46
CA SER A 47 -4.24 -5.12 7.50
C SER A 47 -5.14 -4.05 8.13
N ALA A 48 -5.40 -4.10 9.46
CA ALA A 48 -6.27 -3.16 10.17
C ALA A 48 -5.83 -1.69 10.05
N ALA A 49 -4.54 -1.45 9.84
CA ALA A 49 -4.02 -0.11 9.58
C ALA A 49 -4.68 0.57 8.37
N ALA A 50 -5.10 -0.21 7.36
CA ALA A 50 -5.79 0.33 6.19
C ALA A 50 -7.14 0.98 6.54
N LEU A 51 -7.83 0.50 7.58
CA LEU A 51 -9.03 1.17 8.10
C LEU A 51 -8.70 2.54 8.72
N GLY A 52 -7.60 2.63 9.47
CA GLY A 52 -7.13 3.90 10.04
C GLY A 52 -6.76 4.91 8.95
N ILE A 53 -6.10 4.46 7.88
CA ILE A 53 -5.78 5.29 6.71
C ILE A 53 -7.09 5.79 6.06
N THR A 54 -8.04 4.88 5.82
CA THR A 54 -9.35 5.22 5.25
C THR A 54 -10.08 6.25 6.11
N PHE A 55 -10.11 6.05 7.44
CA PHE A 55 -10.70 7.00 8.37
C PHE A 55 -10.09 8.39 8.21
N THR A 56 -8.76 8.47 8.17
CA THR A 56 -8.07 9.76 8.02
C THR A 56 -8.38 10.43 6.68
N ILE A 57 -8.44 9.68 5.58
CA ILE A 57 -8.78 10.22 4.26
C ILE A 57 -10.20 10.83 4.27
N LEU A 58 -11.17 10.11 4.82
CA LEU A 58 -12.56 10.57 4.89
C LEU A 58 -12.73 11.82 5.78
N PHE A 59 -12.02 11.86 6.90
CA PHE A 59 -12.10 12.96 7.86
C PHE A 59 -11.04 14.05 7.67
N ASN A 60 -10.20 13.94 6.62
CA ASN A 60 -9.10 14.87 6.38
C ASN A 60 -9.55 16.33 6.36
N THR A 61 -10.68 16.65 5.75
CA THR A 61 -11.23 18.01 5.68
C THR A 61 -11.50 18.60 7.07
N VAL A 62 -12.02 17.77 7.98
CA VAL A 62 -12.29 18.20 9.36
C VAL A 62 -10.98 18.36 10.12
N ILE A 63 -10.07 17.39 10.00
CA ILE A 63 -8.77 17.37 10.68
C ILE A 63 -7.94 18.59 10.25
N ALA A 64 -7.91 18.89 8.95
CA ALA A 64 -7.14 20.00 8.39
C ALA A 64 -7.62 21.40 8.85
N LYS A 65 -8.87 21.53 9.32
CA LYS A 65 -9.36 22.80 9.92
C LYS A 65 -8.72 23.11 11.28
N TYR A 66 -8.37 22.06 12.05
CA TYR A 66 -7.90 22.20 13.42
C TYR A 66 -6.38 22.04 13.54
N LEU A 67 -5.72 21.30 12.65
CA LEU A 67 -4.30 21.01 12.72
C LEU A 67 -3.53 21.69 11.60
N ARG A 68 -2.41 22.35 11.98
CA ARG A 68 -1.44 22.91 11.02
C ARG A 68 -0.66 21.78 10.34
N GLU A 69 -0.07 22.06 9.17
CA GLU A 69 0.78 21.12 8.42
C GLU A 69 1.80 20.40 9.32
N ARG A 70 2.56 21.18 10.10
CA ARG A 70 3.59 20.64 10.99
C ARG A 70 3.03 19.73 12.07
N GLN A 71 1.87 20.07 12.63
CA GLN A 71 1.19 19.26 13.64
C GLN A 71 0.66 17.94 13.04
N MET A 72 0.11 17.98 11.83
CA MET A 72 -0.37 16.79 11.14
C MET A 72 0.78 15.81 10.82
N VAL A 73 1.89 16.32 10.27
CA VAL A 73 3.04 15.48 9.90
C VAL A 73 3.76 14.96 11.15
N ALA A 74 4.11 15.85 12.09
CA ALA A 74 4.83 15.44 13.30
C ALA A 74 3.96 14.56 14.21
N GLY A 75 2.70 14.92 14.41
CA GLY A 75 1.74 14.12 15.18
C GLY A 75 1.45 12.77 14.49
N GLY A 76 1.33 12.75 13.17
CA GLY A 76 1.16 11.53 12.38
C GLY A 76 2.35 10.59 12.50
N LEU A 77 3.60 11.09 12.36
CA LEU A 77 4.81 10.29 12.53
C LEU A 77 5.00 9.79 13.96
N LEU A 78 4.70 10.65 14.96
CA LEU A 78 4.74 10.24 16.36
C LEU A 78 3.73 9.14 16.65
N LEU A 79 2.47 9.33 16.22
CA LEU A 79 1.40 8.35 16.39
C LEU A 79 1.74 7.03 15.72
N LEU A 80 2.20 7.06 14.46
CA LEU A 80 2.63 5.89 13.69
C LEU A 80 3.75 5.14 14.42
N SER A 81 4.78 5.86 14.90
CA SER A 81 5.94 5.23 15.53
C SER A 81 5.57 4.60 16.88
N VAL A 82 4.87 5.36 17.74
CA VAL A 82 4.45 4.88 19.05
C VAL A 82 3.50 3.69 18.92
N SER A 83 2.44 3.84 18.12
CA SER A 83 1.47 2.74 17.96
C SER A 83 2.05 1.53 17.22
N GLY A 84 2.99 1.76 16.29
CA GLY A 84 3.65 0.69 15.55
C GLY A 84 4.51 -0.22 16.42
N ILE A 85 5.16 0.31 17.46
CA ILE A 85 6.00 -0.47 18.37
C ILE A 85 5.24 -1.10 19.55
N VAL A 86 3.96 -0.80 19.75
CA VAL A 86 3.14 -1.39 20.82
C VAL A 86 3.24 -2.91 20.90
N PRO A 87 3.20 -3.69 19.78
CA PRO A 87 3.30 -5.14 19.81
C PRO A 87 4.63 -5.68 20.37
N VAL A 88 5.67 -4.83 20.47
CA VAL A 88 6.94 -5.22 21.11
C VAL A 88 6.79 -5.42 22.63
N PHE A 89 5.79 -4.75 23.24
CA PHE A 89 5.59 -4.67 24.68
C PHE A 89 4.35 -5.41 25.17
N THR A 90 3.47 -5.85 24.27
CA THR A 90 2.23 -6.56 24.63
C THR A 90 1.86 -7.56 23.55
N ASP A 91 1.22 -8.63 23.98
CA ASP A 91 0.67 -9.70 23.15
C ASP A 91 -0.87 -9.77 23.18
N ILE A 92 -1.52 -8.81 23.87
CA ILE A 92 -2.97 -8.76 23.95
C ILE A 92 -3.55 -8.38 22.57
N TYR A 93 -4.30 -9.30 21.95
CA TYR A 93 -4.86 -9.14 20.59
C TYR A 93 -5.57 -7.81 20.37
N LEU A 94 -6.49 -7.42 21.28
CA LEU A 94 -7.26 -6.18 21.12
C LEU A 94 -6.40 -4.91 21.25
N VAL A 95 -5.35 -4.94 22.08
CA VAL A 95 -4.41 -3.83 22.21
C VAL A 95 -3.60 -3.67 20.92
N ILE A 96 -3.12 -4.79 20.36
CA ILE A 96 -2.42 -4.80 19.09
C ILE A 96 -3.34 -4.30 17.98
N LEU A 97 -4.58 -4.80 17.89
CA LEU A 97 -5.55 -4.38 16.88
C LEU A 97 -5.79 -2.86 16.94
N GLY A 98 -6.03 -2.32 18.16
CA GLY A 98 -6.18 -0.88 18.36
C GLY A 98 -4.94 -0.10 17.95
N SER A 99 -3.75 -0.60 18.30
CA SER A 99 -2.48 0.03 17.92
C SER A 99 -2.27 0.05 16.40
N ARG A 100 -2.68 -1.01 15.67
CA ARG A 100 -2.62 -1.06 14.21
C ARG A 100 -3.57 -0.06 13.56
N PHE A 101 -4.77 0.12 14.10
CA PHE A 101 -5.70 1.16 13.64
C PHE A 101 -5.12 2.57 13.83
N LEU A 102 -4.55 2.85 15.01
CA LEU A 102 -3.88 4.14 15.30
C LEU A 102 -2.65 4.38 14.41
N LEU A 103 -1.87 3.33 14.12
CA LEU A 103 -0.78 3.39 13.14
C LEU A 103 -1.30 3.83 11.77
N GLY A 104 -2.45 3.28 11.35
CA GLY A 104 -3.11 3.68 10.10
C GLY A 104 -3.53 5.14 10.09
N ILE A 105 -4.07 5.67 11.19
CA ILE A 105 -4.37 7.10 11.33
C ILE A 105 -3.09 7.92 11.15
N GLY A 106 -2.00 7.53 11.81
CA GLY A 106 -0.70 8.19 11.68
C GLY A 106 -0.18 8.23 10.25
N ILE A 107 -0.23 7.09 9.54
CA ILE A 107 0.12 6.99 8.11
C ILE A 107 -0.76 7.93 7.27
N GLY A 108 -2.07 7.92 7.49
CA GLY A 108 -3.01 8.75 6.76
C GLY A 108 -2.72 10.24 6.89
N LEU A 109 -2.44 10.73 8.12
CA LEU A 109 -2.09 12.13 8.38
C LEU A 109 -0.83 12.56 7.61
N VAL A 110 0.21 11.70 7.60
CA VAL A 110 1.45 11.98 6.86
C VAL A 110 1.21 11.93 5.36
N ASN A 111 0.46 10.93 4.85
CA ASN A 111 0.22 10.72 3.43
C ASN A 111 -0.47 11.91 2.76
N VAL A 112 -1.54 12.42 3.38
CA VAL A 112 -2.27 13.58 2.87
C VAL A 112 -1.35 14.78 2.71
N LYS A 113 -0.40 15.01 3.64
CA LYS A 113 0.50 16.15 3.62
C LYS A 113 1.76 15.94 2.76
N ALA A 114 2.25 14.72 2.65
CA ALA A 114 3.47 14.43 1.87
C ALA A 114 3.35 14.82 0.39
N ILE A 115 2.15 14.74 -0.20
CA ILE A 115 1.89 15.17 -1.58
C ILE A 115 1.75 16.69 -1.68
N SER A 116 0.90 17.29 -0.82
CA SER A 116 0.62 18.72 -0.86
C SER A 116 1.87 19.56 -0.59
N MET A 117 2.74 19.13 0.34
CA MET A 117 4.01 19.80 0.64
C MET A 117 4.92 19.92 -0.58
N ILE A 118 5.00 18.88 -1.42
CA ILE A 118 5.81 18.95 -2.65
C ILE A 118 5.20 19.96 -3.61
N SER A 119 3.87 19.89 -3.82
CA SER A 119 3.18 20.78 -4.76
C SER A 119 3.13 22.25 -4.31
N GLU A 120 3.15 22.50 -3.00
CA GLU A 120 3.14 23.85 -2.44
C GLU A 120 4.53 24.52 -2.34
N ARG A 121 5.60 23.71 -2.30
CA ARG A 121 6.98 24.20 -2.11
C ARG A 121 7.79 24.22 -3.39
N TYR A 122 7.43 23.41 -4.37
CA TYR A 122 8.16 23.25 -5.63
C TYR A 122 7.21 23.39 -6.83
N SER A 123 7.72 23.80 -7.98
CA SER A 123 6.94 24.02 -9.19
C SER A 123 7.66 23.50 -10.44
N GLY A 124 6.91 23.29 -11.52
CA GLY A 124 7.43 22.87 -12.81
C GLY A 124 8.16 21.51 -12.75
N ARG A 125 9.23 21.36 -13.52
CA ARG A 125 9.99 20.12 -13.67
C ARG A 125 10.54 19.58 -12.33
N GLU A 126 10.83 20.46 -11.40
CA GLU A 126 11.34 20.06 -10.07
C GLU A 126 10.26 19.36 -9.25
N GLN A 127 9.04 19.88 -9.25
CA GLN A 127 7.87 19.27 -8.61
C GLN A 127 7.61 17.87 -9.19
N GLU A 128 7.57 17.73 -10.53
CA GLU A 128 7.35 16.46 -11.21
C GLU A 128 8.42 15.42 -10.82
N THR A 129 9.68 15.86 -10.76
CA THR A 129 10.80 15.00 -10.37
C THR A 129 10.67 14.52 -8.92
N LEU A 130 10.30 15.41 -7.99
CA LEU A 130 10.13 15.07 -6.57
C LEU A 130 8.93 14.15 -6.34
N LEU A 131 7.82 14.34 -7.07
CA LEU A 131 6.67 13.43 -7.02
C LEU A 131 7.03 12.02 -7.54
N GLY A 132 7.86 11.94 -8.59
CA GLY A 132 8.39 10.67 -9.08
C GLY A 132 9.30 9.98 -8.05
N PHE A 133 10.22 10.72 -7.44
CA PHE A 133 11.07 10.19 -6.37
C PHE A 133 10.26 9.77 -5.14
N ARG A 134 9.19 10.49 -4.79
CA ARG A 134 8.30 10.12 -3.68
C ARG A 134 7.81 8.69 -3.82
N SER A 135 7.27 8.30 -4.98
CA SER A 135 6.78 6.94 -5.22
C SER A 135 7.89 5.89 -5.11
N SER A 136 9.08 6.19 -5.61
CA SER A 136 10.24 5.31 -5.48
C SER A 136 10.68 5.16 -4.01
N PHE A 137 10.65 6.25 -3.24
CA PHE A 137 10.97 6.23 -1.80
C PHE A 137 9.93 5.47 -0.99
N GLU A 138 8.64 5.49 -1.37
CA GLU A 138 7.60 4.65 -0.74
C GLU A 138 7.90 3.16 -0.88
N MET A 139 8.17 2.72 -2.11
CA MET A 139 8.44 1.31 -2.39
C MET A 139 9.77 0.86 -1.79
N LEU A 140 10.81 1.70 -1.89
CA LEU A 140 12.11 1.41 -1.29
C LEU A 140 12.02 1.34 0.24
N GLY A 141 11.30 2.29 0.87
CA GLY A 141 11.06 2.29 2.30
C GLY A 141 10.37 1.01 2.76
N ASN A 142 9.30 0.62 2.09
CA ASN A 142 8.59 -0.62 2.39
C ASN A 142 9.47 -1.86 2.23
N ALA A 143 10.28 -1.95 1.16
CA ALA A 143 11.22 -3.05 0.95
C ALA A 143 12.26 -3.14 2.08
N VAL A 144 12.85 -2.01 2.47
CA VAL A 144 13.84 -1.94 3.57
C VAL A 144 13.20 -2.32 4.90
N LEU A 145 12.01 -1.78 5.22
CA LEU A 145 11.29 -2.11 6.44
C LEU A 145 10.96 -3.61 6.52
N THR A 146 10.51 -4.20 5.40
CA THR A 146 10.20 -5.64 5.31
C THR A 146 11.44 -6.51 5.50
N LEU A 147 12.57 -6.13 4.90
CA LEU A 147 13.84 -6.82 5.10
C LEU A 147 14.28 -6.79 6.57
N ILE A 148 14.24 -5.61 7.20
CA ILE A 148 14.61 -5.45 8.60
C ILE A 148 13.66 -6.26 9.50
N ALA A 149 12.34 -6.18 9.26
CA ALA A 149 11.34 -6.94 10.01
C ALA A 149 11.62 -8.45 9.93
N GLY A 150 11.92 -8.96 8.74
CA GLY A 150 12.25 -10.38 8.54
C GLY A 150 13.50 -10.84 9.28
N GLN A 151 14.53 -9.99 9.40
CA GLN A 151 15.73 -10.31 10.20
C GLN A 151 15.43 -10.27 11.71
N LEU A 152 14.59 -9.33 12.16
CA LEU A 152 14.25 -9.21 13.59
C LEU A 152 13.40 -10.37 14.11
N LEU A 153 12.77 -11.15 13.23
CA LEU A 153 12.03 -12.37 13.60
C LEU A 153 12.90 -13.43 14.27
N ALA A 154 14.21 -13.43 14.05
CA ALA A 154 15.14 -14.30 14.76
C ALA A 154 15.10 -14.10 16.29
N PHE A 155 14.61 -12.93 16.75
CA PHE A 155 14.48 -12.57 18.17
C PHE A 155 13.04 -12.65 18.68
N GLY A 156 12.11 -13.22 17.89
CA GLY A 156 10.68 -13.34 18.18
C GLY A 156 9.82 -12.42 17.30
N TRP A 157 8.56 -12.86 17.07
CA TRP A 157 7.65 -12.15 16.15
C TRP A 157 7.34 -10.70 16.59
N GLN A 158 7.30 -10.44 17.90
CA GLN A 158 7.09 -9.09 18.44
C GLN A 158 8.18 -8.12 18.01
N LYS A 159 9.43 -8.60 17.90
CA LYS A 159 10.59 -7.76 17.54
C LYS A 159 10.54 -7.25 16.10
N ALA A 160 9.82 -7.93 15.21
CA ALA A 160 9.58 -7.43 13.85
C ALA A 160 8.91 -6.05 13.85
N PHE A 161 8.05 -5.74 14.83
CA PHE A 161 7.36 -4.46 14.96
C PHE A 161 8.29 -3.30 15.36
N SER A 162 9.51 -3.58 15.83
CA SER A 162 10.50 -2.53 16.13
C SER A 162 10.89 -1.69 14.89
N VAL A 163 10.63 -2.15 13.68
CA VAL A 163 10.88 -1.40 12.43
C VAL A 163 10.14 -0.05 12.42
N TYR A 164 9.01 0.06 13.11
CA TYR A 164 8.26 1.32 13.19
C TYR A 164 8.98 2.39 14.02
N ALA A 165 9.98 2.05 14.80
CA ALA A 165 10.86 3.00 15.47
C ALA A 165 11.63 3.89 14.48
N LEU A 166 11.83 3.43 13.22
CA LEU A 166 12.41 4.27 12.17
C LEU A 166 11.59 5.53 11.89
N GLY A 167 10.30 5.52 12.20
CA GLY A 167 9.46 6.72 12.11
C GLY A 167 9.93 7.85 13.03
N PHE A 168 10.58 7.56 14.18
CA PHE A 168 11.20 8.61 15.01
C PHE A 168 12.40 9.26 14.31
N LEU A 169 13.18 8.50 13.55
CA LEU A 169 14.26 9.05 12.74
C LEU A 169 13.71 9.99 11.65
N VAL A 170 12.65 9.55 10.96
CA VAL A 170 11.97 10.37 9.94
C VAL A 170 11.37 11.63 10.58
N LEU A 171 10.77 11.52 11.78
CA LEU A 171 10.27 12.65 12.56
C LEU A 171 11.38 13.65 12.89
N ALA A 172 12.53 13.17 13.37
CA ALA A 172 13.68 14.02 13.66
C ALA A 172 14.18 14.75 12.41
N LEU A 173 14.32 14.04 11.27
CA LEU A 173 14.71 14.66 10.01
C LEU A 173 13.70 15.74 9.57
N TYR A 174 12.40 15.46 9.70
CA TYR A 174 11.35 16.41 9.36
C TYR A 174 11.43 17.68 10.23
N LEU A 175 11.51 17.52 11.55
CA LEU A 175 11.53 18.65 12.49
C LEU A 175 12.79 19.53 12.35
N LEU A 176 13.94 18.91 12.01
CA LEU A 176 15.22 19.61 11.88
C LEU A 176 15.40 20.34 10.55
N PHE A 177 14.89 19.78 9.46
CA PHE A 177 15.22 20.25 8.12
C PHE A 177 14.06 20.85 7.33
N VAL A 178 12.80 20.62 7.75
CA VAL A 178 11.64 21.20 7.06
C VAL A 178 11.16 22.42 7.83
N PRO A 179 11.33 23.64 7.27
CA PRO A 179 10.88 24.87 7.91
C PRO A 179 9.35 24.92 7.96
N GLU A 180 8.82 25.48 9.03
CA GLU A 180 7.38 25.73 9.15
C GLU A 180 6.97 26.78 8.13
N LYS A 181 5.94 26.48 7.34
CA LYS A 181 5.35 27.42 6.40
C LYS A 181 4.11 28.02 7.08
N GLU A 182 4.15 29.34 7.33
CA GLU A 182 2.96 30.07 7.75
C GLU A 182 2.00 30.18 6.56
N GLY A 183 1.05 29.25 6.46
CA GLY A 183 0.03 29.26 5.44
C GLY A 183 -1.20 28.51 5.92
N LYS A 184 -2.38 29.08 5.68
CA LYS A 184 -3.65 28.37 5.84
C LYS A 184 -3.67 27.21 4.85
N VAL A 185 -4.13 26.06 5.32
CA VAL A 185 -4.34 24.86 4.51
C VAL A 185 -5.18 25.24 3.29
N SER A 186 -4.67 24.98 2.11
CA SER A 186 -5.43 25.12 0.86
C SER A 186 -6.53 24.05 0.86
N ASP A 187 -7.78 24.49 0.93
CA ASP A 187 -9.00 23.65 1.01
C ASP A 187 -9.31 22.88 -0.30
N THR A 188 -8.32 22.62 -1.14
CA THR A 188 -8.52 22.14 -2.51
C THR A 188 -9.15 20.73 -2.63
N VAL A 189 -9.01 19.87 -1.62
CA VAL A 189 -9.59 18.50 -1.68
C VAL A 189 -11.06 18.49 -1.25
N ALA A 190 -11.47 19.40 -0.36
CA ALA A 190 -12.83 19.37 0.22
C ALA A 190 -13.86 20.17 -0.58
N ALA A 191 -13.44 21.21 -1.28
CA ALA A 191 -14.34 22.04 -2.07
C ALA A 191 -14.91 21.30 -3.30
N GLY A 192 -14.13 20.37 -3.89
CA GLY A 192 -14.57 19.58 -5.04
C GLY A 192 -15.70 18.60 -4.75
N VAL A 193 -15.76 18.06 -3.52
CA VAL A 193 -16.78 17.05 -3.14
C VAL A 193 -18.18 17.68 -3.04
N LEU A 194 -18.29 18.95 -2.68
CA LEU A 194 -19.57 19.59 -2.40
C LEU A 194 -20.20 20.35 -3.58
N ASN A 195 -19.42 20.74 -4.59
CA ASN A 195 -19.87 21.62 -5.68
C ASN A 195 -19.80 21.01 -7.09
N GLY A 196 -19.18 19.85 -7.28
CA GLY A 196 -19.08 19.21 -8.59
C GLY A 196 -20.39 18.51 -8.98
N LYS A 197 -21.02 18.88 -10.09
CA LYS A 197 -22.06 18.06 -10.73
C LYS A 197 -21.36 16.83 -11.32
N PHE A 198 -21.42 15.71 -10.61
CA PHE A 198 -20.98 14.40 -11.13
C PHE A 198 -21.92 14.03 -12.29
N GLU A 199 -21.42 14.03 -13.51
CA GLU A 199 -22.14 13.43 -14.62
C GLU A 199 -22.21 11.90 -14.41
N ARG A 200 -23.34 11.29 -14.77
CA ARG A 200 -23.57 9.84 -14.57
C ARG A 200 -22.45 8.98 -15.18
N LYS A 201 -21.96 9.35 -16.36
CA LYS A 201 -20.87 8.65 -17.06
C LYS A 201 -19.56 8.66 -16.26
N ASN A 202 -19.23 9.78 -15.64
CA ASN A 202 -18.02 9.96 -14.84
C ASN A 202 -18.11 9.13 -13.54
N ALA A 203 -19.33 9.08 -12.94
CA ALA A 203 -19.57 8.24 -11.77
C ALA A 203 -19.39 6.74 -12.07
N GLU A 204 -19.90 6.26 -13.20
CA GLU A 204 -19.76 4.87 -13.64
C GLU A 204 -18.27 4.50 -13.86
N THR A 205 -17.50 5.40 -14.49
CA THR A 205 -16.06 5.23 -14.70
C THR A 205 -15.29 5.21 -13.37
N ALA A 206 -15.58 6.14 -12.47
CA ALA A 206 -14.96 6.20 -11.14
C ALA A 206 -15.25 4.94 -10.31
N ILE A 207 -16.49 4.46 -10.30
CA ILE A 207 -16.90 3.23 -9.61
C ILE A 207 -16.17 2.02 -10.19
N PHE A 208 -16.11 1.89 -11.52
CA PHE A 208 -15.41 0.79 -12.18
C PHE A 208 -13.94 0.73 -11.75
N TYR A 209 -13.21 1.85 -11.84
CA TYR A 209 -11.81 1.89 -11.44
C TYR A 209 -11.61 1.73 -9.93
N THR A 210 -12.57 2.16 -9.11
CA THR A 210 -12.56 1.90 -7.67
C THR A 210 -12.65 0.40 -7.37
N ILE A 211 -13.54 -0.31 -8.04
CA ILE A 211 -13.66 -1.78 -7.93
C ILE A 211 -12.37 -2.47 -8.42
N CYS A 212 -11.81 -2.02 -9.54
CA CYS A 212 -10.55 -2.54 -10.03
C CYS A 212 -9.40 -2.29 -9.04
N GLY A 213 -9.30 -1.10 -8.46
CA GLY A 213 -8.31 -0.76 -7.44
C GLY A 213 -8.47 -1.60 -6.18
N PHE A 214 -9.71 -1.77 -5.70
CA PHE A 214 -10.04 -2.66 -4.59
C PHE A 214 -9.49 -4.08 -4.85
N LEU A 215 -9.83 -4.69 -5.98
CA LEU A 215 -9.42 -6.06 -6.32
C LEU A 215 -7.92 -6.21 -6.53
N LEU A 216 -7.25 -5.24 -7.17
CA LEU A 216 -5.79 -5.24 -7.33
C LEU A 216 -5.08 -5.15 -5.97
N VAL A 217 -5.62 -4.37 -5.03
CA VAL A 217 -5.06 -4.30 -3.69
C VAL A 217 -5.37 -5.54 -2.86
N VAL A 218 -6.55 -6.16 -3.01
CA VAL A 218 -6.83 -7.49 -2.44
C VAL A 218 -5.81 -8.51 -2.93
N ALA A 219 -5.50 -8.52 -4.22
CA ALA A 219 -4.50 -9.42 -4.80
C ALA A 219 -3.09 -9.17 -4.24
N ASN A 220 -2.69 -7.91 -4.10
CA ASN A 220 -1.39 -7.55 -3.50
C ASN A 220 -1.33 -7.92 -2.01
N ALA A 221 -2.41 -7.69 -1.27
CA ALA A 221 -2.52 -8.11 0.12
C ALA A 221 -2.45 -9.65 0.23
N ALA A 222 -3.11 -10.39 -0.67
CA ALA A 222 -2.99 -11.85 -0.73
C ALA A 222 -1.53 -12.29 -0.91
N CYS A 223 -0.77 -11.64 -1.80
CA CYS A 223 0.66 -11.90 -1.93
C CYS A 223 1.41 -11.62 -0.62
N SER A 224 1.19 -10.46 -0.01
CA SER A 224 1.87 -10.06 1.22
C SER A 224 1.55 -10.99 2.41
N LEU A 225 0.34 -11.53 2.47
CA LEU A 225 -0.12 -12.41 3.55
C LEU A 225 0.25 -13.88 3.32
N ARG A 226 0.27 -14.35 2.05
CA ARG A 226 0.47 -15.77 1.70
C ARG A 226 1.90 -16.12 1.33
N ILE A 227 2.68 -15.20 0.76
CA ILE A 227 4.09 -15.49 0.43
C ILE A 227 4.88 -15.99 1.64
N PRO A 228 4.82 -15.37 2.84
CA PRO A 228 5.53 -15.88 4.02
C PRO A 228 5.12 -17.31 4.39
N VAL A 229 3.83 -17.58 4.39
CA VAL A 229 3.27 -18.92 4.69
C VAL A 229 3.74 -19.95 3.67
N LEU A 230 3.64 -19.64 2.37
CA LEU A 230 4.01 -20.56 1.29
C LEU A 230 5.52 -20.83 1.23
N VAL A 231 6.35 -19.86 1.58
CA VAL A 231 7.82 -20.03 1.65
C VAL A 231 8.18 -21.06 2.73
N GLU A 232 7.51 -21.03 3.88
CA GLU A 232 7.72 -21.98 4.99
C GLU A 232 7.09 -23.35 4.67
N GLU A 233 5.82 -23.40 4.29
CA GLU A 233 5.09 -24.66 3.98
C GLU A 233 5.75 -25.48 2.89
N ARG A 234 6.34 -24.83 1.87
CA ARG A 234 7.02 -25.52 0.75
C ARG A 234 8.49 -25.78 1.00
N GLY A 235 9.02 -25.42 2.16
CA GLY A 235 10.43 -25.60 2.48
C GLY A 235 11.38 -24.77 1.62
N PHE A 236 10.90 -23.64 1.06
CA PHE A 236 11.75 -22.75 0.26
C PHE A 236 12.68 -21.89 1.11
N GLY A 237 12.42 -21.79 2.42
CA GLY A 237 13.25 -21.06 3.36
C GLY A 237 12.49 -20.64 4.61
N THR A 238 13.05 -19.68 5.31
CA THR A 238 12.54 -19.13 6.57
C THR A 238 11.85 -17.78 6.34
N ALA A 239 11.36 -17.17 7.41
CA ALA A 239 10.83 -15.80 7.41
C ALA A 239 11.81 -14.76 6.82
N SER A 240 13.14 -14.96 7.00
CA SER A 240 14.17 -14.13 6.34
C SER A 240 14.11 -14.28 4.82
N THR A 241 13.96 -15.49 4.30
CA THR A 241 13.76 -15.73 2.85
C THR A 241 12.47 -15.07 2.36
N ALA A 242 11.38 -15.19 3.11
CA ALA A 242 10.11 -14.55 2.77
C ALA A 242 10.22 -13.02 2.69
N SER A 243 10.99 -12.40 3.59
CA SER A 243 11.23 -10.95 3.57
C SER A 243 12.00 -10.50 2.32
N ILE A 244 12.97 -11.31 1.87
CA ILE A 244 13.70 -11.07 0.62
C ILE A 244 12.75 -11.17 -0.58
N VAL A 245 11.92 -12.22 -0.63
CA VAL A 245 10.93 -12.42 -1.70
C VAL A 245 9.96 -11.24 -1.80
N LEU A 246 9.38 -10.80 -0.68
CA LEU A 246 8.50 -9.63 -0.63
C LEU A 246 9.21 -8.34 -1.04
N SER A 247 10.46 -8.17 -0.64
CA SER A 247 11.25 -6.99 -1.05
C SER A 247 11.55 -6.98 -2.54
N ILE A 248 11.82 -8.14 -3.14
CA ILE A 248 11.98 -8.28 -4.59
C ILE A 248 10.69 -7.91 -5.32
N LEU A 249 9.53 -8.37 -4.83
CA LEU A 249 8.23 -7.99 -5.39
C LEU A 249 8.07 -6.46 -5.45
N MET A 250 8.46 -5.74 -4.39
CA MET A 250 8.40 -4.27 -4.33
C MET A 250 9.42 -3.59 -5.25
N ILE A 251 10.66 -4.09 -5.28
CA ILE A 251 11.73 -3.55 -6.15
C ILE A 251 11.34 -3.70 -7.62
N VAL A 252 10.79 -4.84 -8.01
CA VAL A 252 10.27 -5.06 -9.37
C VAL A 252 9.16 -4.06 -9.70
N GLY A 253 8.32 -3.72 -8.71
CA GLY A 253 7.32 -2.66 -8.86
C GLY A 253 7.93 -1.29 -9.19
N ILE A 254 9.07 -0.92 -8.58
CA ILE A 254 9.78 0.32 -8.93
C ILE A 254 10.21 0.30 -10.40
N LEU A 255 10.82 -0.80 -10.86
CA LEU A 255 11.23 -0.96 -12.24
C LEU A 255 10.04 -0.89 -13.21
N ALA A 256 8.91 -1.51 -12.85
CA ALA A 256 7.67 -1.45 -13.62
C ALA A 256 7.15 -0.01 -13.76
N GLY A 257 7.22 0.79 -12.70
CA GLY A 257 6.85 2.20 -12.72
C GLY A 257 7.68 3.01 -13.71
N PHE A 258 9.00 2.82 -13.74
CA PHE A 258 9.87 3.47 -14.72
C PHE A 258 9.57 3.04 -16.18
N LEU A 259 9.19 1.79 -16.39
CA LEU A 259 8.91 1.25 -17.71
C LEU A 259 7.49 1.55 -18.19
N TYR A 260 6.59 2.01 -17.32
CA TYR A 260 5.18 2.22 -17.61
C TYR A 260 4.92 3.08 -18.85
N GLY A 261 5.63 4.22 -18.98
CA GLY A 261 5.48 5.10 -20.12
C GLY A 261 5.84 4.45 -21.46
N ASN A 262 6.83 3.55 -21.49
CA ASN A 262 7.20 2.79 -22.68
C ASN A 262 6.18 1.69 -22.97
N LEU A 263 5.70 1.00 -21.95
CA LEU A 263 4.65 -0.01 -22.06
C LEU A 263 3.35 0.58 -22.61
N LEU A 264 2.99 1.77 -22.16
CA LEU A 264 1.80 2.48 -22.64
C LEU A 264 1.90 2.77 -24.16
N LYS A 265 3.08 3.11 -24.66
CA LYS A 265 3.31 3.32 -26.10
C LYS A 265 3.17 2.03 -26.91
N ILE A 266 3.62 0.89 -26.35
CA ILE A 266 3.59 -0.42 -27.02
C ILE A 266 2.19 -1.04 -26.95
N CYS A 267 1.63 -1.14 -25.74
CA CYS A 267 0.37 -1.87 -25.50
C CYS A 267 -0.88 -1.00 -25.72
N ARG A 268 -0.73 0.33 -25.71
CA ARG A 268 -1.82 1.32 -25.93
C ARG A 268 -3.04 0.98 -25.04
N LYS A 269 -4.24 0.91 -25.62
CA LYS A 269 -5.50 0.61 -24.90
C LYS A 269 -5.53 -0.77 -24.23
N LYS A 270 -4.69 -1.72 -24.67
CA LYS A 270 -4.66 -3.09 -24.14
C LYS A 270 -3.77 -3.26 -22.90
N ILE A 271 -3.07 -2.18 -22.45
CA ILE A 271 -2.14 -2.27 -21.33
C ILE A 271 -2.82 -2.80 -20.07
N PHE A 272 -4.04 -2.35 -19.77
CA PHE A 272 -4.79 -2.79 -18.59
C PHE A 272 -5.10 -4.29 -18.63
N PHE A 273 -5.53 -4.81 -19.80
CA PHE A 273 -5.74 -6.23 -19.98
C PHE A 273 -4.45 -7.03 -19.75
N PHE A 274 -3.32 -6.60 -20.34
CA PHE A 274 -2.04 -7.29 -20.14
C PHE A 274 -1.56 -7.27 -18.69
N CYS A 275 -1.84 -6.19 -17.96
CA CYS A 275 -1.54 -6.14 -16.52
C CYS A 275 -2.36 -7.17 -15.74
N LEU A 276 -3.67 -7.26 -15.97
CA LEU A 276 -4.53 -8.20 -15.26
C LEU A 276 -4.23 -9.65 -15.64
N ALA A 277 -3.94 -9.91 -16.93
CA ALA A 277 -3.50 -11.23 -17.41
C ALA A 277 -2.14 -11.62 -16.79
N GLY A 278 -1.18 -10.69 -16.73
CA GLY A 278 0.10 -10.90 -16.07
C GLY A 278 -0.07 -11.19 -14.57
N TYR A 279 -0.99 -10.49 -13.91
CA TYR A 279 -1.30 -10.75 -12.51
C TYR A 279 -1.84 -12.17 -12.30
N CYS A 280 -2.81 -12.58 -13.12
CA CYS A 280 -3.34 -13.94 -13.10
C CYS A 280 -2.23 -14.97 -13.34
N ALA A 281 -1.41 -14.79 -14.38
CA ALA A 281 -0.31 -15.69 -14.71
C ALA A 281 0.70 -15.81 -13.55
N GLY A 282 1.10 -14.69 -12.95
CA GLY A 282 2.04 -14.67 -11.83
C GLY A 282 1.48 -15.37 -10.58
N MET A 283 0.20 -15.12 -10.23
CA MET A 283 -0.45 -15.78 -9.09
C MET A 283 -0.62 -17.29 -9.32
N VAL A 284 -1.07 -17.70 -10.50
CA VAL A 284 -1.18 -19.13 -10.85
C VAL A 284 0.19 -19.81 -10.83
N LEU A 285 1.22 -19.13 -11.34
CA LEU A 285 2.58 -19.65 -11.32
C LEU A 285 3.10 -19.83 -9.87
N MET A 286 2.85 -18.88 -8.98
CA MET A 286 3.17 -19.03 -7.56
C MET A 286 2.39 -20.17 -6.91
N ALA A 287 1.09 -20.32 -7.24
CA ALA A 287 0.27 -21.41 -6.73
C ALA A 287 0.76 -22.79 -7.16
N ALA A 288 1.17 -22.93 -8.42
CA ALA A 288 1.63 -24.19 -9.02
C ALA A 288 3.13 -24.48 -8.83
N ALA A 289 3.90 -23.56 -8.23
CA ALA A 289 5.36 -23.66 -8.18
C ALA A 289 5.84 -24.88 -7.37
N GLY A 290 6.50 -25.81 -8.02
CA GLY A 290 7.21 -26.94 -7.39
C GLY A 290 8.69 -26.63 -7.06
N SER A 291 9.19 -25.46 -7.44
CA SER A 291 10.56 -25.03 -7.15
C SER A 291 10.61 -23.55 -6.78
N PHE A 292 11.63 -23.17 -6.00
CA PHE A 292 11.83 -21.77 -5.60
C PHE A 292 12.02 -20.83 -6.79
N LEU A 293 12.71 -21.28 -7.85
CA LEU A 293 12.92 -20.47 -9.06
C LEU A 293 11.59 -20.15 -9.77
N LEU A 294 10.71 -21.13 -9.88
CA LEU A 294 9.39 -20.95 -10.49
C LEU A 294 8.51 -20.03 -9.64
N PHE A 295 8.58 -20.18 -8.32
CA PHE A 295 7.91 -19.29 -7.37
C PHE A 295 8.36 -17.84 -7.55
N MET A 296 9.68 -17.61 -7.62
CA MET A 296 10.27 -16.28 -7.84
C MET A 296 9.88 -15.67 -9.18
N ALA A 297 9.78 -16.48 -10.24
CA ALA A 297 9.27 -15.99 -11.53
C ALA A 297 7.83 -15.46 -11.40
N GLY A 298 6.97 -16.18 -10.67
CA GLY A 298 5.61 -15.73 -10.35
C GLY A 298 5.61 -14.42 -9.56
N VAL A 299 6.47 -14.29 -8.56
CA VAL A 299 6.64 -13.06 -7.74
C VAL A 299 7.02 -11.86 -8.62
N VAL A 300 8.01 -12.03 -9.50
CA VAL A 300 8.47 -10.97 -10.42
C VAL A 300 7.34 -10.53 -11.35
N ILE A 301 6.64 -11.48 -11.98
CA ILE A 301 5.51 -11.17 -12.87
C ILE A 301 4.41 -10.41 -12.11
N THR A 302 4.07 -10.87 -10.90
CA THR A 302 3.03 -10.26 -10.07
C THR A 302 3.39 -8.86 -9.62
N GLY A 303 4.64 -8.64 -9.14
CA GLY A 303 5.12 -7.32 -8.72
C GLY A 303 5.11 -6.31 -9.87
N PHE A 304 5.50 -6.74 -11.07
CA PHE A 304 5.46 -5.93 -12.28
C PHE A 304 4.01 -5.58 -12.66
N ALA A 305 3.13 -6.56 -12.66
CA ALA A 305 1.72 -6.40 -13.01
C ALA A 305 0.96 -5.54 -11.99
N HIS A 306 1.30 -5.62 -10.69
CA HIS A 306 0.67 -4.81 -9.66
C HIS A 306 0.87 -3.32 -9.90
N THR A 307 2.11 -2.88 -9.99
CA THR A 307 2.44 -1.46 -10.14
C THR A 307 1.89 -0.89 -11.44
N THR A 308 2.03 -1.62 -12.56
CA THR A 308 1.46 -1.20 -13.84
C THR A 308 -0.07 -1.16 -13.79
N GLY A 309 -0.72 -2.13 -13.16
CA GLY A 309 -2.18 -2.21 -12.98
C GLY A 309 -2.74 -1.06 -12.14
N ILE A 310 -2.14 -0.76 -10.99
CA ILE A 310 -2.53 0.36 -10.13
C ILE A 310 -2.35 1.69 -10.86
N THR A 311 -1.26 1.86 -11.59
CA THR A 311 -1.04 3.06 -12.41
C THR A 311 -2.11 3.20 -13.49
N CYS A 312 -2.52 2.12 -14.15
CA CYS A 312 -3.63 2.12 -15.09
C CYS A 312 -4.96 2.51 -14.44
N VAL A 313 -5.23 2.04 -13.21
CA VAL A 313 -6.45 2.39 -12.47
C VAL A 313 -6.53 3.88 -12.19
N PHE A 314 -5.49 4.48 -11.63
CA PHE A 314 -5.48 5.91 -11.33
C PHE A 314 -5.53 6.77 -12.61
N ASN A 315 -4.77 6.41 -13.66
CA ASN A 315 -4.80 7.13 -14.93
C ASN A 315 -6.14 6.97 -15.66
N GLY A 316 -6.75 5.79 -15.61
CA GLY A 316 -8.06 5.55 -16.23
C GLY A 316 -9.19 6.26 -15.50
N ALA A 317 -9.13 6.32 -14.17
CA ALA A 317 -10.09 7.07 -13.37
C ALA A 317 -9.99 8.59 -13.60
N ALA A 318 -8.81 9.08 -13.96
CA ALA A 318 -8.50 10.49 -14.17
C ALA A 318 -8.71 10.97 -15.64
N ALA A 319 -8.85 10.05 -16.60
CA ALA A 319 -8.67 10.35 -18.01
C ALA A 319 -9.69 11.34 -18.61
N ASP A 320 -10.93 11.34 -18.10
CA ASP A 320 -12.03 12.15 -18.64
C ASP A 320 -12.54 13.19 -17.62
N GLU A 321 -11.80 13.41 -16.50
CA GLU A 321 -12.29 14.24 -15.41
C GLU A 321 -11.78 15.68 -15.47
N PRO A 322 -12.67 16.69 -15.27
CA PRO A 322 -12.24 18.07 -15.03
C PRO A 322 -11.31 18.16 -13.82
N GLY A 323 -10.32 19.06 -13.87
CA GLY A 323 -9.29 19.17 -12.80
C GLY A 323 -9.84 19.33 -11.38
N GLU A 324 -11.03 19.93 -11.21
CA GLU A 324 -11.69 20.08 -9.91
C GLU A 324 -12.21 18.74 -9.34
N LEU A 325 -12.65 17.82 -10.20
CA LEU A 325 -13.16 16.50 -9.80
C LEU A 325 -12.07 15.45 -9.67
N LEU A 326 -10.92 15.67 -10.27
CA LEU A 326 -9.81 14.72 -10.27
C LEU A 326 -9.39 14.30 -8.86
N SER A 327 -9.31 15.25 -7.92
CA SER A 327 -8.94 14.97 -6.53
C SER A 327 -9.99 14.11 -5.81
N VAL A 328 -11.27 14.32 -6.12
CA VAL A 328 -12.39 13.56 -5.56
C VAL A 328 -12.36 12.12 -6.06
N VAL A 329 -12.24 11.93 -7.38
CA VAL A 329 -12.16 10.60 -8.01
C VAL A 329 -10.96 9.82 -7.46
N ASN A 330 -9.79 10.44 -7.40
CA ASN A 330 -8.60 9.81 -6.84
C ASN A 330 -8.79 9.41 -5.36
N SER A 331 -9.49 10.24 -4.57
CA SER A 331 -9.80 9.93 -3.16
C SER A 331 -10.75 8.73 -3.04
N ILE A 332 -11.77 8.64 -3.90
CA ILE A 332 -12.70 7.51 -3.95
C ILE A 332 -11.96 6.22 -4.30
N VAL A 333 -11.13 6.25 -5.34
CA VAL A 333 -10.28 5.10 -5.73
C VAL A 333 -9.36 4.68 -4.58
N LEU A 334 -8.73 5.65 -3.90
CA LEU A 334 -7.82 5.39 -2.79
C LEU A 334 -8.55 4.76 -1.58
N VAL A 335 -9.77 5.22 -1.27
CA VAL A 335 -10.64 4.60 -0.27
C VAL A 335 -10.95 3.16 -0.65
N GLY A 336 -11.31 2.90 -1.92
CA GLY A 336 -11.53 1.54 -2.43
C GLY A 336 -10.31 0.65 -2.27
N CYS A 337 -9.12 1.15 -2.61
CA CYS A 337 -7.85 0.45 -2.41
C CYS A 337 -7.60 0.09 -0.93
N ASN A 338 -7.80 1.02 -0.01
CA ASN A 338 -7.60 0.77 1.42
C ASN A 338 -8.65 -0.20 1.99
N LEU A 339 -9.90 -0.11 1.55
CA LEU A 339 -10.93 -1.10 1.91
C LEU A 339 -10.57 -2.49 1.38
N GLY A 340 -10.03 -2.60 0.15
CA GLY A 340 -9.49 -3.84 -0.39
C GLY A 340 -8.40 -4.45 0.50
N SER A 341 -7.48 -3.60 0.96
CA SER A 341 -6.43 -3.99 1.91
C SER A 341 -7.00 -4.52 3.23
N ALA A 342 -7.96 -3.82 3.83
CA ALA A 342 -8.57 -4.20 5.09
C ALA A 342 -9.43 -5.48 5.00
N CYS A 343 -10.16 -5.66 3.89
CA CYS A 343 -11.04 -6.81 3.67
C CYS A 343 -10.29 -8.06 3.20
N ALA A 344 -9.07 -7.92 2.69
CA ALA A 344 -8.31 -9.02 2.09
C ALA A 344 -8.22 -10.28 2.97
N PRO A 345 -7.90 -10.22 4.28
CA PRO A 345 -7.82 -11.43 5.13
C PRO A 345 -9.12 -12.22 5.17
N PHE A 346 -10.25 -11.53 5.22
CA PHE A 346 -11.57 -12.17 5.28
C PHE A 346 -11.98 -12.76 3.93
N LEU A 347 -11.67 -12.08 2.82
CA LEU A 347 -11.90 -12.62 1.48
C LEU A 347 -11.04 -13.85 1.21
N ILE A 348 -9.77 -13.81 1.58
CA ILE A 348 -8.85 -14.93 1.47
C ILE A 348 -9.32 -16.09 2.34
N GLY A 349 -9.65 -15.82 3.62
CA GLY A 349 -10.18 -16.83 4.52
C GLY A 349 -11.49 -17.45 4.02
N GLY A 350 -12.39 -16.66 3.43
CA GLY A 350 -13.61 -17.16 2.79
C GLY A 350 -13.33 -18.10 1.61
N ILE A 351 -12.31 -17.83 0.80
CA ILE A 351 -11.87 -18.73 -0.28
C ILE A 351 -11.31 -20.03 0.32
N GLU A 352 -10.50 -19.94 1.36
CA GLU A 352 -9.89 -21.10 2.03
C GLU A 352 -10.89 -21.97 2.78
N LEU A 353 -12.06 -21.45 3.19
CA LEU A 353 -13.14 -22.26 3.72
C LEU A 353 -13.72 -23.21 2.66
N VAL A 354 -13.73 -22.80 1.38
CA VAL A 354 -14.24 -23.61 0.26
C VAL A 354 -13.13 -24.50 -0.31
N TRP A 355 -11.91 -23.98 -0.37
CA TRP A 355 -10.74 -24.69 -0.87
C TRP A 355 -9.60 -24.58 0.16
N PRO A 356 -9.47 -25.57 1.08
CA PRO A 356 -8.63 -25.47 2.28
C PRO A 356 -7.13 -25.69 1.98
N VAL A 357 -6.56 -24.84 1.14
CA VAL A 357 -5.11 -24.79 0.83
C VAL A 357 -4.63 -23.34 0.83
N SER A 358 -3.44 -23.09 1.35
CA SER A 358 -2.88 -21.75 1.58
C SER A 358 -2.69 -20.93 0.29
N PHE A 359 -2.63 -21.56 -0.87
CA PHE A 359 -2.52 -20.90 -2.17
C PHE A 359 -3.86 -20.70 -2.90
N ALA A 360 -5.00 -21.17 -2.34
CA ALA A 360 -6.32 -21.13 -3.00
C ALA A 360 -6.71 -19.72 -3.47
N ALA A 361 -6.35 -18.69 -2.69
CA ALA A 361 -6.65 -17.31 -3.04
C ALA A 361 -6.00 -16.87 -4.35
N PHE A 362 -4.82 -17.38 -4.71
CA PHE A 362 -4.08 -16.93 -5.88
C PHE A 362 -4.80 -17.20 -7.20
N PRO A 363 -5.16 -18.45 -7.56
CA PRO A 363 -5.86 -18.71 -8.81
C PRO A 363 -7.26 -18.08 -8.84
N VAL A 364 -7.98 -18.06 -7.71
CA VAL A 364 -9.33 -17.47 -7.65
C VAL A 364 -9.29 -15.97 -7.94
N ILE A 365 -8.46 -15.22 -7.22
CA ILE A 365 -8.30 -13.77 -7.43
C ILE A 365 -7.74 -13.49 -8.83
N GLY A 366 -6.76 -14.29 -9.29
CA GLY A 366 -6.16 -14.15 -10.60
C GLY A 366 -7.19 -14.30 -11.73
N ILE A 367 -8.07 -15.31 -11.66
CA ILE A 367 -9.14 -15.51 -12.63
C ILE A 367 -10.14 -14.36 -12.61
N VAL A 368 -10.54 -13.86 -11.43
CA VAL A 368 -11.45 -12.71 -11.32
C VAL A 368 -10.86 -11.48 -12.01
N LEU A 369 -9.57 -11.19 -11.77
CA LEU A 369 -8.87 -10.10 -12.44
C LEU A 369 -8.83 -10.27 -13.95
N LEU A 370 -8.55 -11.50 -14.43
CA LEU A 370 -8.52 -11.81 -15.86
C LEU A 370 -9.87 -11.59 -16.53
N LEU A 371 -10.97 -12.02 -15.87
CA LEU A 371 -12.33 -11.84 -16.38
C LEU A 371 -12.70 -10.35 -16.51
N ILE A 372 -12.34 -9.53 -15.53
CA ILE A 372 -12.54 -8.07 -15.59
C ILE A 372 -11.75 -7.46 -16.75
N GLY A 373 -10.50 -7.87 -16.91
CA GLY A 373 -9.66 -7.42 -18.04
C GLY A 373 -10.25 -7.79 -19.40
N TRP A 374 -10.80 -9.01 -19.51
CA TRP A 374 -11.42 -9.48 -20.74
C TRP A 374 -12.72 -8.73 -21.08
N MET A 375 -13.56 -8.43 -20.07
CA MET A 375 -14.78 -7.65 -20.25
C MET A 375 -14.48 -6.25 -20.78
N ARG A 376 -13.48 -5.56 -20.20
CA ARG A 376 -13.08 -4.20 -20.61
C ARG A 376 -12.33 -4.18 -21.96
N GLY A 377 -11.66 -5.24 -22.32
CA GLY A 377 -10.94 -5.34 -23.61
C GLY A 377 -11.84 -5.53 -24.83
N ARG A 378 -13.15 -5.70 -24.61
CA ARG A 378 -14.16 -5.78 -25.68
C ARG A 378 -14.76 -4.44 -26.05
N ASP A 379 -14.68 -3.44 -25.17
CA ASP A 379 -15.08 -2.05 -25.39
C ASP A 379 -13.89 -1.23 -25.93
#